data_ab468e48eabc86edb6bf97027a0dcb41
#
_entry.id   ab468e48eabc86edb6bf97027a0dcb41
#
_cell.length_a   1.000
_cell.length_b   1.000
_cell.length_c   1.000
_cell.angle_alpha   90.00
_cell.angle_beta   90.00
_cell.angle_gamma   90.00
#
_symmetry.space_group_name_H-M   'P 1'
#
loop_
_entity.id
_entity.type
_entity.pdbx_description
1 polymer ?
#
loop_
_entity_poly.entity_id
_entity_poly.type
_entity_poly.pdbx_seq_one_letter_code
_entity_poly.pdbx_strand_id
1 'polypeptide(L)'
;NRWPAKDTSVLQLYSFPTPNGVKVSIALEEMGIPYEAHTVTLADADVKSPEFLSLNPNNKIPAIIDPEGPGGEPLTLFESGAILIYLAEKSGKLIGANAAQKAHIIQWVMFQMGGLGPMLGQLGFFWKFAGSEYEDKRPQQRYVAEAKRLLGVLDRELEGKEWIAGEYSIADIAIAPWINALDFYGAKDAVGYEDFGNVVAYRDRFYARPAVDKAKNIPPRTPA
;
A
#
# COMPACT_ATOMS: atom_id res chain seq x y z
N ASN A 1 23.87 -12.48 -6.07
CA ASN A 1 22.85 -11.43 -6.13
C ASN A 1 21.59 -12.00 -6.79
N ARG A 2 20.49 -12.11 -6.03
CA ARG A 2 19.22 -12.72 -6.49
C ARG A 2 18.43 -11.81 -7.43
N TRP A 3 18.54 -10.51 -7.21
CA TRP A 3 17.89 -9.46 -8.02
C TRP A 3 18.95 -8.43 -8.43
N PRO A 4 19.74 -8.73 -9.49
CA PRO A 4 20.78 -7.81 -9.95
C PRO A 4 20.16 -6.55 -10.56
N ALA A 5 20.58 -5.38 -10.07
CA ALA A 5 20.20 -4.11 -10.67
C ALA A 5 20.88 -3.96 -12.06
N LYS A 6 20.12 -3.46 -13.03
CA LYS A 6 20.62 -3.07 -14.36
C LYS A 6 21.18 -1.66 -14.33
N ASP A 7 20.51 -0.79 -13.55
CA ASP A 7 20.94 0.60 -13.34
C ASP A 7 20.99 0.89 -11.83
N THR A 8 22.18 0.93 -11.26
CA THR A 8 22.41 1.21 -9.84
C THR A 8 22.32 2.69 -9.48
N SER A 9 22.14 3.59 -10.45
CA SER A 9 22.01 5.02 -10.22
C SER A 9 20.58 5.45 -9.89
N VAL A 10 19.58 4.57 -10.10
CA VAL A 10 18.18 4.83 -9.79
C VAL A 10 17.72 4.05 -8.56
N LEU A 11 16.62 4.48 -7.96
CA LEU A 11 15.99 3.81 -6.83
C LEU A 11 15.63 2.35 -7.19
N GLN A 12 15.95 1.42 -6.32
CA GLN A 12 15.64 0.00 -6.47
C GLN A 12 14.40 -0.35 -5.64
N LEU A 13 13.35 -0.84 -6.28
CA LEU A 13 12.12 -1.29 -5.62
C LEU A 13 12.06 -2.82 -5.60
N TYR A 14 12.04 -3.42 -4.43
CA TYR A 14 11.85 -4.86 -4.21
C TYR A 14 10.42 -5.11 -3.72
N SER A 15 9.54 -5.62 -4.59
CA SER A 15 8.12 -5.66 -4.29
C SER A 15 7.38 -6.80 -5.00
N PHE A 16 6.07 -6.88 -4.72
CA PHE A 16 5.09 -7.74 -5.38
C PHE A 16 3.75 -7.01 -5.44
N PRO A 17 2.89 -7.20 -6.45
CA PRO A 17 1.66 -6.44 -6.62
C PRO A 17 0.56 -6.89 -5.63
N THR A 18 0.79 -6.64 -4.36
CA THR A 18 -0.15 -6.71 -3.24
C THR A 18 -0.61 -5.31 -2.87
N PRO A 19 -1.63 -5.15 -2.04
CA PRO A 19 -2.04 -3.82 -1.57
C PRO A 19 -0.91 -2.97 -0.97
N ASN A 20 0.06 -3.58 -0.28
CA ASN A 20 1.22 -2.85 0.25
C ASN A 20 2.29 -2.59 -0.80
N GLY A 21 2.54 -3.57 -1.68
CA GLY A 21 3.58 -3.46 -2.70
C GLY A 21 3.31 -2.37 -3.74
N VAL A 22 2.06 -2.30 -4.23
CA VAL A 22 1.68 -1.30 -5.25
C VAL A 22 1.68 0.14 -4.73
N LYS A 23 1.61 0.37 -3.42
CA LYS A 23 1.74 1.72 -2.85
C LYS A 23 3.01 2.41 -3.32
N VAL A 24 4.13 1.68 -3.29
CA VAL A 24 5.44 2.27 -3.59
C VAL A 24 5.59 2.51 -5.09
N SER A 25 5.19 1.57 -5.96
CA SER A 25 5.23 1.79 -7.40
C SER A 25 4.31 2.95 -7.83
N ILE A 26 3.11 3.06 -7.23
CA ILE A 26 2.20 4.18 -7.49
C ILE A 26 2.84 5.51 -7.04
N ALA A 27 3.42 5.56 -5.86
CA ALA A 27 4.07 6.78 -5.36
C ALA A 27 5.23 7.22 -6.27
N LEU A 28 6.06 6.28 -6.71
CA LEU A 28 7.19 6.56 -7.61
C LEU A 28 6.71 7.15 -8.95
N GLU A 29 5.66 6.58 -9.55
CA GLU A 29 5.06 7.09 -10.79
C GLU A 29 4.38 8.46 -10.59
N GLU A 30 3.63 8.67 -9.51
CA GLU A 30 2.99 9.96 -9.20
C GLU A 30 4.00 11.08 -8.91
N MET A 31 5.11 10.74 -8.31
CA MET A 31 6.17 11.69 -7.99
C MET A 31 7.14 11.90 -9.16
N GLY A 32 7.16 11.01 -10.14
CA GLY A 32 8.09 11.03 -11.26
C GLY A 32 9.52 10.68 -10.87
N ILE A 33 9.70 9.83 -9.87
CA ILE A 33 11.02 9.37 -9.40
C ILE A 33 11.44 8.17 -10.25
N PRO A 34 12.62 8.21 -10.92
CA PRO A 34 13.15 7.07 -11.66
C PRO A 34 13.44 5.88 -10.74
N TYR A 35 13.09 4.68 -11.18
CA TYR A 35 13.33 3.46 -10.41
C TYR A 35 13.45 2.22 -11.28
N GLU A 36 14.07 1.18 -10.72
CA GLU A 36 14.05 -0.18 -11.24
C GLU A 36 13.27 -1.08 -10.27
N ALA A 37 12.32 -1.88 -10.80
CA ALA A 37 11.48 -2.73 -9.99
C ALA A 37 11.88 -4.21 -10.11
N HIS A 38 12.02 -4.87 -8.96
CA HIS A 38 12.38 -6.28 -8.83
C HIS A 38 11.19 -7.07 -8.26
N THR A 39 10.81 -8.15 -8.94
CA THR A 39 9.76 -9.05 -8.44
C THR A 39 10.32 -9.91 -7.31
N VAL A 40 9.81 -9.70 -6.11
CA VAL A 40 10.04 -10.55 -4.94
C VAL A 40 8.74 -11.27 -4.66
N THR A 41 8.67 -12.56 -4.96
CA THR A 41 7.44 -13.34 -4.74
C THR A 41 7.17 -13.51 -3.24
N LEU A 42 5.92 -13.88 -2.90
CA LEU A 42 5.56 -14.12 -1.49
C LEU A 42 6.00 -15.51 -0.99
N ALA A 43 6.66 -16.30 -1.83
CA ALA A 43 7.20 -17.60 -1.45
C ALA A 43 8.36 -17.44 -0.44
N ASP A 44 8.44 -18.38 0.50
CA ASP A 44 9.50 -18.42 1.50
C ASP A 44 10.90 -18.36 0.88
N ALA A 45 11.07 -18.98 -0.29
CA ALA A 45 12.32 -18.97 -1.03
C ALA A 45 12.81 -17.56 -1.40
N ASP A 46 11.90 -16.58 -1.59
CA ASP A 46 12.24 -15.19 -1.85
C ASP A 46 12.30 -14.38 -0.56
N VAL A 47 11.17 -14.27 0.16
CA VAL A 47 11.07 -13.36 1.30
C VAL A 47 11.91 -13.78 2.51
N LYS A 48 12.28 -15.05 2.61
CA LYS A 48 13.18 -15.56 3.66
C LYS A 48 14.62 -15.79 3.17
N SER A 49 14.93 -15.41 1.93
CA SER A 49 16.32 -15.48 1.44
C SER A 49 17.23 -14.53 2.22
N PRO A 50 18.50 -14.88 2.43
CA PRO A 50 19.47 -13.98 3.07
C PRO A 50 19.55 -12.61 2.39
N GLU A 51 19.43 -12.58 1.05
CA GLU A 51 19.45 -11.36 0.26
C GLU A 51 18.27 -10.45 0.61
N PHE A 52 17.06 -10.99 0.69
CA PHE A 52 15.89 -10.17 1.04
C PHE A 52 15.86 -9.79 2.52
N LEU A 53 16.28 -10.70 3.42
CA LEU A 53 16.36 -10.42 4.85
C LEU A 53 17.37 -9.30 5.17
N SER A 54 18.42 -9.11 4.33
CA SER A 54 19.32 -7.96 4.45
C SER A 54 18.65 -6.62 4.14
N LEU A 55 17.56 -6.62 3.36
CA LEU A 55 16.77 -5.44 3.05
C LEU A 55 15.63 -5.22 4.06
N ASN A 56 14.98 -6.30 4.47
CA ASN A 56 13.90 -6.27 5.43
C ASN A 56 13.92 -7.48 6.37
N PRO A 57 14.37 -7.31 7.62
CA PRO A 57 14.41 -8.39 8.60
C PRO A 57 13.02 -8.95 8.96
N ASN A 58 11.94 -8.22 8.64
CA ASN A 58 10.55 -8.66 8.83
C ASN A 58 10.04 -9.58 7.69
N ASN A 59 10.89 -9.90 6.69
CA ASN A 59 10.56 -10.78 5.55
C ASN A 59 9.27 -10.42 4.80
N LYS A 60 8.96 -9.13 4.67
CA LYS A 60 7.77 -8.61 3.99
C LYS A 60 8.14 -7.61 2.90
N ILE A 61 7.47 -7.70 1.75
CA ILE A 61 7.53 -6.64 0.73
C ILE A 61 6.60 -5.46 1.17
N PRO A 62 6.87 -4.24 0.70
CA PRO A 62 7.98 -3.77 -0.12
C PRO A 62 9.22 -3.39 0.69
N ALA A 63 10.37 -3.32 -0.01
CA ALA A 63 11.59 -2.67 0.46
C ALA A 63 12.19 -1.84 -0.69
N ILE A 64 12.98 -0.82 -0.37
CA ILE A 64 13.71 -0.02 -1.37
C ILE A 64 15.18 0.10 -0.99
N ILE A 65 16.02 0.36 -2.01
CA ILE A 65 17.34 0.96 -1.85
C ILE A 65 17.33 2.24 -2.65
N ASP A 66 17.56 3.37 -1.99
CA ASP A 66 17.79 4.65 -2.64
C ASP A 66 19.30 4.92 -2.66
N PRO A 67 19.93 4.96 -3.85
CA PRO A 67 21.38 5.20 -3.93
C PRO A 67 21.76 6.63 -3.53
N GLU A 68 20.81 7.56 -3.62
CA GLU A 68 20.98 8.98 -3.25
C GLU A 68 20.11 9.33 -2.03
N GLY A 69 20.33 8.63 -0.92
CA GLY A 69 19.65 8.89 0.35
C GLY A 69 20.12 10.19 1.03
N PRO A 70 19.62 10.46 2.23
CA PRO A 70 20.00 11.65 2.99
C PRO A 70 21.52 11.74 3.20
N GLY A 71 22.07 12.92 2.94
CA GLY A 71 23.51 13.14 3.03
C GLY A 71 24.33 12.59 1.85
N GLY A 72 23.67 12.07 0.81
CA GLY A 72 24.34 11.48 -0.36
C GLY A 72 24.78 10.03 -0.16
N GLU A 73 24.35 9.39 0.94
CA GLU A 73 24.66 7.99 1.24
C GLU A 73 23.49 7.08 0.87
N PRO A 74 23.73 5.84 0.41
CA PRO A 74 22.66 4.90 0.12
C PRO A 74 21.76 4.63 1.34
N LEU A 75 20.45 4.62 1.13
CA LEU A 75 19.46 4.30 2.16
C LEU A 75 18.67 3.05 1.79
N THR A 76 18.68 2.05 2.68
CA THR A 76 17.75 0.91 2.60
C THR A 76 16.57 1.16 3.54
N LEU A 77 15.34 0.99 3.03
CA LEU A 77 14.15 1.25 3.82
C LEU A 77 13.07 0.19 3.54
N PHE A 78 12.38 -0.23 4.58
CA PHE A 78 11.18 -1.06 4.53
C PHE A 78 10.03 -0.39 5.30
N GLU A 79 8.85 -1.01 5.38
CA GLU A 79 7.55 -0.47 5.76
C GLU A 79 6.97 0.48 4.72
N SER A 80 5.88 0.05 4.06
CA SER A 80 5.28 0.82 2.96
C SER A 80 4.89 2.24 3.37
N GLY A 81 4.41 2.46 4.61
CA GLY A 81 4.08 3.78 5.12
C GLY A 81 5.32 4.67 5.32
N ALA A 82 6.41 4.11 5.84
CA ALA A 82 7.68 4.83 5.99
C ALA A 82 8.28 5.20 4.63
N ILE A 83 8.21 4.27 3.67
CA ILE A 83 8.67 4.52 2.29
C ILE A 83 7.85 5.64 1.64
N LEU A 84 6.51 5.64 1.79
CA LEU A 84 5.66 6.71 1.26
C LEU A 84 6.05 8.09 1.84
N ILE A 85 6.23 8.19 3.15
CA ILE A 85 6.64 9.44 3.80
C ILE A 85 8.01 9.89 3.28
N TYR A 86 8.97 8.99 3.24
CA TYR A 86 10.32 9.27 2.74
C TYR A 86 10.31 9.81 1.30
N LEU A 87 9.62 9.14 0.37
CA LEU A 87 9.53 9.54 -1.03
C LEU A 87 8.84 10.90 -1.19
N ALA A 88 7.80 11.14 -0.40
CA ALA A 88 7.06 12.40 -0.41
C ALA A 88 7.92 13.56 0.10
N GLU A 89 8.70 13.34 1.17
CA GLU A 89 9.65 14.33 1.68
C GLU A 89 10.81 14.59 0.68
N LYS A 90 11.37 13.53 0.11
CA LYS A 90 12.44 13.63 -0.89
C LYS A 90 12.01 14.41 -2.13
N SER A 91 10.80 14.17 -2.62
CA SER A 91 10.27 14.82 -3.83
C SER A 91 9.61 16.19 -3.57
N GLY A 92 9.24 16.48 -2.33
CA GLY A 92 8.41 17.63 -1.97
C GLY A 92 6.97 17.54 -2.48
N LYS A 93 6.49 16.35 -2.84
CA LYS A 93 5.15 16.12 -3.44
C LYS A 93 4.27 15.28 -2.52
N LEU A 94 2.95 15.48 -2.59
CA LEU A 94 1.92 14.62 -1.97
C LEU A 94 1.97 14.55 -0.43
N ILE A 95 2.57 15.55 0.22
CA ILE A 95 2.74 15.59 1.69
C ILE A 95 2.20 16.87 2.34
N GLY A 96 1.50 17.70 1.56
CA GLY A 96 0.99 19.00 2.01
C GLY A 96 2.02 20.11 1.99
N ALA A 97 1.54 21.35 1.96
CA ALA A 97 2.38 22.56 1.83
C ALA A 97 2.89 23.12 3.17
N ASN A 98 2.36 22.63 4.30
CA ASN A 98 2.74 23.09 5.63
C ASN A 98 2.67 21.98 6.68
N ALA A 99 3.20 22.24 7.87
CA ALA A 99 3.29 21.26 8.95
C ALA A 99 1.93 20.69 9.39
N ALA A 100 0.88 21.50 9.39
CA ALA A 100 -0.46 21.05 9.77
C ALA A 100 -1.05 20.07 8.74
N GLN A 101 -0.94 20.40 7.46
CA GLN A 101 -1.36 19.50 6.37
C GLN A 101 -0.55 18.23 6.37
N LYS A 102 0.77 18.31 6.53
CA LYS A 102 1.66 17.15 6.67
C LYS A 102 1.22 16.24 7.81
N ALA A 103 0.97 16.80 8.98
CA ALA A 103 0.53 16.03 10.15
C ALA A 103 -0.82 15.33 9.89
N HIS A 104 -1.76 16.02 9.23
CA HIS A 104 -3.06 15.46 8.87
C HIS A 104 -2.93 14.32 7.84
N ILE A 105 -2.08 14.45 6.83
CA ILE A 105 -1.79 13.38 5.87
C ILE A 105 -1.15 12.17 6.56
N ILE A 106 -0.15 12.40 7.41
CA ILE A 106 0.52 11.32 8.16
C ILE A 106 -0.46 10.60 9.09
N GLN A 107 -1.40 11.30 9.74
CA GLN A 107 -2.47 10.69 10.53
C GLN A 107 -3.23 9.63 9.73
N TRP A 108 -3.60 9.92 8.48
CA TRP A 108 -4.33 8.97 7.63
C TRP A 108 -3.44 7.84 7.09
N VAL A 109 -2.16 8.10 6.85
CA VAL A 109 -1.18 7.03 6.58
C VAL A 109 -1.12 6.07 7.78
N MET A 110 -1.02 6.60 9.00
CA MET A 110 -0.97 5.76 10.23
C MET A 110 -2.29 5.03 10.49
N PHE A 111 -3.45 5.66 10.22
CA PHE A 111 -4.74 4.98 10.24
C PHE A 111 -4.76 3.74 9.34
N GLN A 112 -4.21 3.88 8.13
CA GLN A 112 -4.10 2.74 7.22
C GLN A 112 -3.12 1.70 7.73
N MET A 113 -1.91 2.10 8.16
CA MET A 113 -0.85 1.17 8.58
C MET A 113 -1.18 0.43 9.88
N GLY A 114 -1.80 1.11 10.85
CA GLY A 114 -2.12 0.54 12.16
C GLY A 114 -3.51 -0.11 12.25
N GLY A 115 -4.40 0.18 11.32
CA GLY A 115 -5.80 -0.25 11.38
C GLY A 115 -6.30 -0.89 10.09
N LEU A 116 -6.58 -0.07 9.07
CA LEU A 116 -7.28 -0.53 7.87
C LEU A 116 -6.58 -1.71 7.18
N GLY A 117 -5.29 -1.59 6.90
CA GLY A 117 -4.52 -2.64 6.23
C GLY A 117 -4.47 -3.94 7.03
N PRO A 118 -4.04 -3.94 8.29
CA PRO A 118 -4.03 -5.13 9.12
C PRO A 118 -5.39 -5.81 9.26
N MET A 119 -6.47 -5.03 9.47
CA MET A 119 -7.81 -5.60 9.66
C MET A 119 -8.39 -6.17 8.37
N LEU A 120 -8.21 -5.50 7.22
CA LEU A 120 -8.60 -6.05 5.92
C LEU A 120 -7.72 -7.26 5.53
N GLY A 121 -6.45 -7.29 5.94
CA GLY A 121 -5.58 -8.44 5.77
C GLY A 121 -6.09 -9.67 6.56
N GLN A 122 -6.53 -9.47 7.79
CA GLN A 122 -7.16 -10.53 8.59
C GLN A 122 -8.52 -10.94 8.00
N LEU A 123 -9.33 -9.98 7.53
CA LEU A 123 -10.54 -10.32 6.80
C LEU A 123 -10.22 -11.26 5.61
N GLY A 124 -9.22 -10.90 4.79
CA GLY A 124 -8.79 -11.74 3.67
C GLY A 124 -8.36 -13.14 4.10
N PHE A 125 -7.62 -13.27 5.21
CA PHE A 125 -7.20 -14.56 5.75
C PHE A 125 -8.40 -15.45 6.12
N PHE A 126 -9.36 -14.92 6.87
CA PHE A 126 -10.52 -15.68 7.34
C PHE A 126 -11.64 -15.82 6.30
N TRP A 127 -11.62 -15.01 5.24
CA TRP A 127 -12.67 -15.03 4.21
C TRP A 127 -12.29 -15.85 2.98
N LYS A 128 -11.03 -15.74 2.52
CA LYS A 128 -10.57 -16.31 1.25
C LYS A 128 -9.44 -17.32 1.39
N PHE A 129 -8.54 -17.13 2.37
CA PHE A 129 -7.36 -17.98 2.55
C PHE A 129 -7.60 -19.08 3.57
N ALA A 130 -6.55 -19.66 4.13
CA ALA A 130 -6.62 -20.84 5.00
C ALA A 130 -7.65 -20.74 6.14
N GLY A 131 -7.86 -19.56 6.69
CA GLY A 131 -8.86 -19.34 7.73
C GLY A 131 -10.32 -19.47 7.26
N SER A 132 -10.57 -19.47 5.95
CA SER A 132 -11.93 -19.65 5.40
C SER A 132 -12.48 -21.06 5.65
N GLU A 133 -11.62 -22.04 5.85
CA GLU A 133 -11.97 -23.44 6.11
C GLU A 133 -12.26 -23.72 7.59
N TYR A 134 -11.99 -22.78 8.50
CA TYR A 134 -12.23 -22.96 9.92
C TYR A 134 -13.73 -23.08 10.20
N GLU A 135 -14.12 -24.07 11.02
CA GLU A 135 -15.51 -24.28 11.44
C GLU A 135 -16.02 -23.12 12.28
N ASP A 136 -15.19 -22.60 13.19
CA ASP A 136 -15.51 -21.44 14.00
C ASP A 136 -15.47 -20.15 13.16
N LYS A 137 -16.63 -19.60 12.85
CA LYS A 137 -16.78 -18.38 12.04
C LYS A 137 -16.70 -17.07 12.85
N ARG A 138 -16.53 -17.11 14.17
CA ARG A 138 -16.44 -15.91 15.01
C ARG A 138 -15.28 -14.99 14.61
N PRO A 139 -14.06 -15.48 14.31
CA PRO A 139 -12.99 -14.61 13.79
C PRO A 139 -13.36 -13.93 12.46
N GLN A 140 -13.93 -14.68 11.52
CA GLN A 140 -14.40 -14.13 10.23
C GLN A 140 -15.43 -13.02 10.45
N GLN A 141 -16.45 -13.29 11.28
CA GLN A 141 -17.51 -12.30 11.59
C GLN A 141 -16.95 -11.06 12.27
N ARG A 142 -15.99 -11.23 13.17
CA ARG A 142 -15.31 -10.09 13.83
C ARG A 142 -14.62 -9.19 12.81
N TYR A 143 -13.87 -9.74 11.84
CA TYR A 143 -13.17 -8.93 10.86
C TYR A 143 -14.09 -8.35 9.78
N VAL A 144 -15.20 -8.99 9.47
CA VAL A 144 -16.27 -8.38 8.66
C VAL A 144 -16.84 -7.14 9.38
N ALA A 145 -17.17 -7.26 10.66
CA ALA A 145 -17.69 -6.13 11.45
C ALA A 145 -16.68 -4.99 11.55
N GLU A 146 -15.40 -5.30 11.78
CA GLU A 146 -14.35 -4.28 11.85
C GLU A 146 -14.09 -3.61 10.49
N ALA A 147 -14.10 -4.36 9.40
CA ALA A 147 -14.01 -3.81 8.05
C ALA A 147 -15.16 -2.83 7.77
N LYS A 148 -16.41 -3.19 8.10
CA LYS A 148 -17.56 -2.29 8.00
C LYS A 148 -17.36 -1.00 8.79
N ARG A 149 -16.90 -1.12 10.04
CA ARG A 149 -16.62 0.04 10.90
C ARG A 149 -15.58 0.97 10.28
N LEU A 150 -14.47 0.41 9.75
CA LEU A 150 -13.39 1.18 9.13
C LEU A 150 -13.82 1.83 7.82
N LEU A 151 -14.60 1.14 6.96
CA LEU A 151 -15.20 1.73 5.78
C LEU A 151 -16.13 2.89 6.13
N GLY A 152 -16.93 2.76 7.19
CA GLY A 152 -17.80 3.84 7.69
C GLY A 152 -17.02 5.04 8.24
N VAL A 153 -15.79 4.85 8.77
CA VAL A 153 -14.91 5.98 9.12
C VAL A 153 -14.46 6.72 7.87
N LEU A 154 -14.01 5.99 6.85
CA LEU A 154 -13.58 6.58 5.58
C LEU A 154 -14.72 7.28 4.85
N ASP A 155 -15.91 6.67 4.82
CA ASP A 155 -17.08 7.21 4.13
C ASP A 155 -17.50 8.56 4.71
N ARG A 156 -17.56 8.68 6.04
CA ARG A 156 -17.84 9.96 6.72
C ARG A 156 -16.77 11.00 6.49
N GLU A 157 -15.49 10.61 6.50
CA GLU A 157 -14.39 11.54 6.26
C GLU A 157 -14.39 12.08 4.83
N LEU A 158 -14.79 11.25 3.87
CA LEU A 158 -14.89 11.61 2.45
C LEU A 158 -16.13 12.42 2.10
N GLU A 159 -17.03 12.65 3.04
CA GLU A 159 -18.23 13.46 2.77
C GLU A 159 -17.84 14.88 2.34
N GLY A 160 -18.25 15.25 1.12
CA GLY A 160 -17.92 16.55 0.52
C GLY A 160 -16.46 16.72 0.10
N LYS A 161 -15.67 15.64 0.08
CA LYS A 161 -14.25 15.66 -0.30
C LYS A 161 -13.95 14.70 -1.45
N GLU A 162 -12.99 15.06 -2.28
CA GLU A 162 -12.46 14.16 -3.30
C GLU A 162 -11.41 13.20 -2.75
N TRP A 163 -10.58 13.66 -1.80
CA TRP A 163 -9.44 12.94 -1.24
C TRP A 163 -9.47 12.98 0.28
N ILE A 164 -8.90 11.94 0.90
CA ILE A 164 -9.04 11.71 2.35
C ILE A 164 -8.50 12.87 3.21
N ALA A 165 -7.42 13.51 2.78
CA ALA A 165 -6.83 14.65 3.47
C ALA A 165 -7.19 16.01 2.82
N GLY A 166 -8.22 16.04 1.94
CA GLY A 166 -8.66 17.21 1.19
C GLY A 166 -8.02 17.29 -0.20
N GLU A 167 -6.71 17.18 -0.30
CA GLU A 167 -5.95 17.10 -1.55
C GLU A 167 -5.35 15.68 -1.70
N TYR A 168 -5.11 15.28 -2.96
CA TYR A 168 -4.47 14.00 -3.26
C TYR A 168 -3.09 13.91 -2.63
N SER A 169 -2.84 12.83 -1.91
CA SER A 169 -1.65 12.67 -1.08
C SER A 169 -1.21 11.20 -0.92
N ILE A 170 -0.10 11.00 -0.23
CA ILE A 170 0.34 9.65 0.16
C ILE A 170 -0.67 8.91 1.06
N ALA A 171 -1.61 9.61 1.70
CA ALA A 171 -2.69 8.98 2.46
C ALA A 171 -3.62 8.19 1.53
N ASP A 172 -3.95 8.74 0.37
CA ASP A 172 -4.79 8.07 -0.63
C ASP A 172 -4.08 6.87 -1.24
N ILE A 173 -2.78 7.01 -1.52
CA ILE A 173 -1.93 5.91 -2.01
C ILE A 173 -1.83 4.79 -0.97
N ALA A 174 -1.83 5.11 0.31
CA ALA A 174 -1.84 4.12 1.38
C ALA A 174 -3.18 3.37 1.47
N ILE A 175 -4.31 4.08 1.38
CA ILE A 175 -5.67 3.59 1.68
C ILE A 175 -6.31 2.84 0.51
N ALA A 176 -6.33 3.44 -0.68
CA ALA A 176 -7.13 2.93 -1.80
C ALA A 176 -6.76 1.50 -2.26
N PRO A 177 -5.49 1.07 -2.29
CA PRO A 177 -5.15 -0.31 -2.63
C PRO A 177 -5.74 -1.35 -1.66
N TRP A 178 -5.90 -1.00 -0.39
CA TRP A 178 -6.52 -1.89 0.59
C TRP A 178 -8.04 -1.97 0.43
N ILE A 179 -8.71 -0.88 0.07
CA ILE A 179 -10.13 -0.92 -0.30
C ILE A 179 -10.32 -1.84 -1.51
N ASN A 180 -9.45 -1.73 -2.52
CA ASN A 180 -9.50 -2.58 -3.71
C ASN A 180 -9.26 -4.07 -3.41
N ALA A 181 -8.59 -4.42 -2.31
CA ALA A 181 -8.40 -5.81 -1.90
C ALA A 181 -9.72 -6.54 -1.62
N LEU A 182 -10.80 -5.84 -1.29
CA LEU A 182 -12.13 -6.40 -1.10
C LEU A 182 -12.66 -7.09 -2.36
N ASP A 183 -12.33 -6.59 -3.56
CA ASP A 183 -12.64 -7.25 -4.82
C ASP A 183 -11.92 -8.60 -4.93
N PHE A 184 -10.62 -8.59 -4.67
CA PHE A 184 -9.81 -9.80 -4.72
C PHE A 184 -10.26 -10.85 -3.68
N TYR A 185 -10.70 -10.41 -2.52
CA TYR A 185 -11.22 -11.31 -1.47
C TYR A 185 -12.63 -11.84 -1.80
N GLY A 186 -13.39 -11.16 -2.66
CA GLY A 186 -14.82 -11.45 -2.88
C GLY A 186 -15.66 -11.14 -1.64
N ALA A 187 -15.27 -10.13 -0.87
CA ALA A 187 -15.85 -9.81 0.44
C ALA A 187 -16.72 -8.54 0.41
N LYS A 188 -16.93 -7.90 -0.74
CA LYS A 188 -17.70 -6.66 -0.87
C LYS A 188 -19.10 -6.77 -0.28
N ASP A 189 -19.85 -7.81 -0.67
CA ASP A 189 -21.22 -8.01 -0.19
C ASP A 189 -21.26 -8.23 1.33
N ALA A 190 -20.29 -9.00 1.86
CA ALA A 190 -20.22 -9.30 3.29
C ALA A 190 -19.98 -8.04 4.13
N VAL A 191 -19.22 -7.08 3.62
CA VAL A 191 -18.97 -5.80 4.32
C VAL A 191 -19.97 -4.71 3.96
N GLY A 192 -20.93 -4.97 3.05
CA GLY A 192 -21.90 -3.97 2.58
C GLY A 192 -21.20 -2.80 1.87
N TYR A 193 -20.23 -3.11 0.99
CA TYR A 193 -19.36 -2.11 0.36
C TYR A 193 -20.14 -1.02 -0.38
N GLU A 194 -21.19 -1.38 -1.07
CA GLU A 194 -22.02 -0.45 -1.87
C GLU A 194 -22.82 0.56 -1.01
N ASP A 195 -22.98 0.29 0.30
CA ASP A 195 -23.62 1.23 1.24
C ASP A 195 -22.70 2.44 1.54
N PHE A 196 -21.40 2.36 1.23
CA PHE A 196 -20.40 3.39 1.45
C PHE A 196 -20.13 4.19 0.15
N GLY A 197 -21.09 4.99 -0.28
CA GLY A 197 -21.06 5.66 -1.58
C GLY A 197 -19.86 6.58 -1.79
N ASN A 198 -19.39 7.27 -0.75
CA ASN A 198 -18.20 8.12 -0.83
C ASN A 198 -16.94 7.28 -1.02
N VAL A 199 -16.82 6.13 -0.36
CA VAL A 199 -15.70 5.19 -0.52
C VAL A 199 -15.68 4.59 -1.92
N VAL A 200 -16.86 4.22 -2.47
CA VAL A 200 -16.99 3.71 -3.85
C VAL A 200 -16.46 4.75 -4.84
N ALA A 201 -16.99 5.97 -4.79
CA ALA A 201 -16.59 7.05 -5.68
C ALA A 201 -15.10 7.42 -5.54
N TYR A 202 -14.60 7.43 -4.31
CA TYR A 202 -13.18 7.68 -4.01
C TYR A 202 -12.26 6.61 -4.62
N ARG A 203 -12.58 5.34 -4.43
CA ARG A 203 -11.80 4.22 -5.00
C ARG A 203 -11.77 4.31 -6.52
N ASP A 204 -12.88 4.56 -7.17
CA ASP A 204 -12.96 4.65 -8.63
C ASP A 204 -12.16 5.85 -9.17
N ARG A 205 -12.24 7.00 -8.49
CA ARG A 205 -11.44 8.20 -8.81
C ARG A 205 -9.94 7.90 -8.68
N PHE A 206 -9.52 7.19 -7.63
CA PHE A 206 -8.12 6.80 -7.44
C PHE A 206 -7.62 5.93 -8.59
N TYR A 207 -8.37 4.89 -8.97
CA TYR A 207 -7.97 3.96 -10.04
C TYR A 207 -8.11 4.54 -11.46
N ALA A 208 -8.79 5.65 -11.63
CA ALA A 208 -8.85 6.40 -12.89
C ALA A 208 -7.59 7.25 -13.16
N ARG A 209 -6.69 7.39 -12.18
CA ARG A 209 -5.46 8.18 -12.33
C ARG A 209 -4.46 7.45 -13.26
N PRO A 210 -3.85 8.14 -14.25
CA PRO A 210 -2.92 7.50 -15.20
C PRO A 210 -1.71 6.84 -14.53
N ALA A 211 -1.14 7.48 -13.49
CA ALA A 211 0.00 6.91 -12.76
C ALA A 211 -0.39 5.65 -11.98
N VAL A 212 -1.60 5.60 -11.42
CA VAL A 212 -2.12 4.41 -10.74
C VAL A 212 -2.34 3.28 -11.72
N ASP A 213 -2.95 3.56 -12.89
CA ASP A 213 -3.18 2.55 -13.93
C ASP A 213 -1.86 1.93 -14.41
N LYS A 214 -0.84 2.75 -14.62
CA LYS A 214 0.51 2.31 -14.99
C LYS A 214 1.15 1.44 -13.90
N ALA A 215 1.05 1.84 -12.64
CA ALA A 215 1.82 1.27 -11.53
C ALA A 215 1.16 0.08 -10.82
N LYS A 216 -0.17 -0.09 -10.94
CA LYS A 216 -0.94 -1.10 -10.17
C LYS A 216 -0.49 -2.56 -10.35
N ASN A 217 0.31 -2.83 -11.40
CA ASN A 217 0.87 -4.15 -11.70
C ASN A 217 2.41 -4.16 -11.69
N ILE A 218 3.06 -3.19 -11.07
CA ILE A 218 4.52 -3.12 -10.96
C ILE A 218 4.97 -3.48 -9.54
N PRO A 219 5.98 -4.39 -9.43
CA PRO A 219 6.51 -5.25 -10.49
C PRO A 219 5.49 -6.27 -10.97
N PRO A 220 5.68 -6.89 -12.16
CA PRO A 220 4.78 -7.93 -12.63
C PRO A 220 4.79 -9.15 -11.70
N ARG A 221 3.70 -9.95 -11.70
CA ARG A 221 3.61 -11.17 -10.85
C ARG A 221 4.62 -12.25 -11.23
N THR A 222 4.99 -12.30 -12.50
CA THR A 222 6.02 -13.20 -13.02
C THR A 222 7.25 -12.38 -13.32
N PRO A 223 8.44 -12.79 -12.82
CA PRO A 223 9.69 -12.13 -13.20
C PRO A 223 9.86 -12.11 -14.71
N ALA A 224 10.36 -10.99 -15.25
CA ALA A 224 10.67 -10.85 -16.67
C ALA A 224 11.95 -11.60 -17.03
#